data_4e31631fa323bb3073dd9da545753485
#
_entry.id   4e31631fa323bb3073dd9da545753485
#
_cell.length_a   1.000
_cell.length_b   1.000
_cell.length_c   1.000
_cell.angle_alpha   90.00
_cell.angle_beta   90.00
_cell.angle_gamma   90.00
#
_symmetry.space_group_name_H-M   'P 1'
#
loop_
_entity.id
_entity.type
_entity.pdbx_description
1 polymer ?
#
loop_
_entity_poly.entity_id
_entity_poly.type
_entity_poly.pdbx_seq_one_letter_code
_entity_poly.pdbx_strand_id
1 'polypeptide(L)'
;FKANLFRMSSGALGLIHTGEVIHGGISWPAQYHGIFFHKSEDEGRTWSTPVPINPPNMSTWVSGDKCFVLSDGRIIAPVYAFMGPEPATADFKAVQRLGQRFTYSERCCLAHSYAYYSDDQGQTWTRSRNDVFVLLEGGAKGSYSLNEPDVVELTDGRLLMMGRTNLGRLYRSYSEDRGATWLQPEPTELALIPSPCNIKRIPKTGDLLIIWNQASRWEMMIGLYRHRLSCAISKDEGETWQNHKNLESLDDVAQIEPESE
;
A
#
# COMPACT_ATOMS: atom_id res chain seq x y z
N PHE A 1 -4.80 -8.45 12.09
CA PHE A 1 -5.85 -8.05 11.14
C PHE A 1 -5.61 -6.59 10.73
N LYS A 2 -5.82 -6.27 9.44
CA LYS A 2 -5.77 -4.91 8.91
C LYS A 2 -7.19 -4.57 8.45
N ALA A 3 -7.69 -3.39 8.84
CA ALA A 3 -9.03 -2.94 8.52
C ALA A 3 -8.99 -1.51 8.00
N ASN A 4 -9.95 -1.17 7.15
CA ASN A 4 -10.14 0.15 6.56
C ASN A 4 -11.60 0.53 6.75
N LEU A 5 -11.84 1.62 7.45
CA LEU A 5 -13.17 2.18 7.68
C LEU A 5 -13.26 3.52 6.93
N PHE A 6 -14.28 3.69 6.10
CA PHE A 6 -14.45 4.90 5.31
C PHE A 6 -15.94 5.25 5.14
N ARG A 7 -16.22 6.52 4.86
CA ARG A 7 -17.55 7.01 4.52
C ARG A 7 -17.79 6.86 3.02
N MET A 8 -18.87 6.20 2.65
CA MET A 8 -19.30 6.03 1.28
C MET A 8 -20.04 7.28 0.77
N SER A 9 -20.15 7.47 -0.54
CA SER A 9 -20.89 8.57 -1.15
C SER A 9 -22.39 8.58 -0.80
N SER A 10 -22.97 7.41 -0.48
CA SER A 10 -24.34 7.27 0.02
C SER A 10 -24.52 7.77 1.46
N GLY A 11 -23.44 8.07 2.18
CA GLY A 11 -23.44 8.35 3.61
C GLY A 11 -23.28 7.11 4.50
N ALA A 12 -23.39 5.90 3.97
CA ALA A 12 -23.14 4.66 4.70
C ALA A 12 -21.65 4.50 5.07
N LEU A 13 -21.34 3.63 6.03
CA LEU A 13 -19.98 3.22 6.33
C LEU A 13 -19.59 1.99 5.50
N GLY A 14 -18.40 2.02 4.92
CA GLY A 14 -17.74 0.88 4.31
C GLY A 14 -16.62 0.37 5.22
N LEU A 15 -16.50 -0.93 5.37
CA LEU A 15 -15.40 -1.60 6.09
C LEU A 15 -14.79 -2.65 5.17
N ILE A 16 -13.50 -2.52 4.91
CA ILE A 16 -12.71 -3.54 4.21
C ILE A 16 -11.66 -4.08 5.17
N HIS A 17 -11.59 -5.40 5.28
CA HIS A 17 -10.61 -6.06 6.14
C HIS A 17 -10.01 -7.33 5.50
N THR A 18 -8.83 -7.69 5.96
CA THR A 18 -8.23 -9.01 5.66
C THR A 18 -8.76 -10.03 6.65
N GLY A 19 -9.16 -11.20 6.18
CA GLY A 19 -9.62 -12.30 7.01
C GLY A 19 -9.14 -13.66 6.49
N GLU A 20 -8.98 -14.59 7.43
CA GLU A 20 -8.63 -15.99 7.14
C GLU A 20 -9.84 -16.92 7.22
N VAL A 21 -11.04 -16.41 7.43
CA VAL A 21 -12.14 -17.19 8.01
C VAL A 21 -13.37 -17.23 7.13
N ILE A 22 -14.11 -18.31 7.32
CA ILE A 22 -15.46 -18.54 6.82
C ILE A 22 -16.39 -17.42 7.26
N HIS A 23 -16.75 -16.53 6.35
CA HIS A 23 -17.80 -15.57 6.55
C HIS A 23 -18.97 -15.89 5.61
N GLY A 24 -20.19 -15.94 6.16
CA GLY A 24 -21.40 -16.06 5.37
C GLY A 24 -21.49 -17.35 4.52
N GLY A 25 -20.87 -18.45 4.95
CA GLY A 25 -20.84 -19.71 4.23
C GLY A 25 -19.80 -19.81 3.11
N ILE A 26 -18.98 -18.78 2.90
CA ILE A 26 -17.85 -18.83 1.97
C ILE A 26 -16.64 -19.38 2.72
N SER A 27 -16.18 -20.55 2.31
CA SER A 27 -14.97 -21.20 2.82
C SER A 27 -13.78 -20.84 1.93
N TRP A 28 -12.81 -20.12 2.50
CA TRP A 28 -11.49 -19.93 1.90
C TRP A 28 -10.60 -21.11 2.30
N PRO A 29 -9.82 -21.68 1.37
CA PRO A 29 -8.79 -22.62 1.77
C PRO A 29 -7.86 -21.96 2.79
N ALA A 30 -7.50 -22.65 3.87
CA ALA A 30 -6.75 -22.12 5.01
C ALA A 30 -5.39 -21.49 4.63
N GLN A 31 -4.88 -21.79 3.44
CA GLN A 31 -3.64 -21.26 2.90
C GLN A 31 -3.79 -19.90 2.19
N TYR A 32 -5.01 -19.37 1.99
CA TYR A 32 -5.23 -18.13 1.28
C TYR A 32 -5.83 -17.06 2.18
N HIS A 33 -5.39 -15.82 2.00
CA HIS A 33 -5.96 -14.65 2.66
C HIS A 33 -6.99 -13.95 1.78
N GLY A 34 -8.18 -13.80 2.31
CA GLY A 34 -9.27 -13.07 1.67
C GLY A 34 -9.38 -11.64 2.15
N ILE A 35 -9.87 -10.75 1.30
CA ILE A 35 -10.33 -9.43 1.69
C ILE A 35 -11.84 -9.35 1.49
N PHE A 36 -12.51 -8.74 2.46
CA PHE A 36 -13.96 -8.71 2.56
C PHE A 36 -14.46 -7.30 2.78
N PHE A 37 -15.55 -6.97 2.12
CA PHE A 37 -16.27 -5.71 2.30
C PHE A 37 -17.56 -5.92 3.10
N HIS A 38 -17.82 -4.98 3.99
CA HIS A 38 -19.08 -4.86 4.72
C HIS A 38 -19.60 -3.43 4.60
N LYS A 39 -20.93 -3.29 4.64
CA LYS A 39 -21.62 -2.02 4.64
C LYS A 39 -22.46 -1.87 5.91
N SER A 40 -22.46 -0.67 6.50
CA SER A 40 -23.38 -0.29 7.58
C SER A 40 -24.14 0.96 7.18
N GLU A 41 -25.44 0.93 7.34
CA GLU A 41 -26.34 2.07 7.07
C GLU A 41 -26.82 2.78 8.35
N ASP A 42 -26.34 2.33 9.52
CA ASP A 42 -26.81 2.77 10.84
C ASP A 42 -25.65 3.17 11.79
N GLU A 43 -24.60 3.78 11.21
CA GLU A 43 -23.42 4.25 11.94
C GLU A 43 -22.67 3.13 12.69
N GLY A 44 -22.54 1.96 12.05
CA GLY A 44 -21.76 0.83 12.55
C GLY A 44 -22.47 -0.04 13.59
N ARG A 45 -23.76 0.18 13.85
CA ARG A 45 -24.53 -0.66 14.79
C ARG A 45 -24.80 -2.04 14.22
N THR A 46 -25.10 -2.12 12.94
CA THR A 46 -25.25 -3.38 12.20
C THR A 46 -24.42 -3.35 10.90
N TRP A 47 -24.02 -4.52 10.45
CA TRP A 47 -23.21 -4.69 9.25
C TRP A 47 -23.81 -5.73 8.31
N SER A 48 -23.68 -5.51 7.02
CA SER A 48 -24.10 -6.46 5.99
C SER A 48 -23.34 -7.79 6.10
N THR A 49 -23.87 -8.83 5.45
CA THR A 49 -23.08 -10.01 5.13
C THR A 49 -21.82 -9.60 4.33
N PRO A 50 -20.68 -10.26 4.58
CA PRO A 50 -19.45 -9.93 3.87
C PRO A 50 -19.54 -10.21 2.36
N VAL A 51 -19.04 -9.28 1.55
CA VAL A 51 -18.85 -9.45 0.12
C VAL A 51 -17.35 -9.75 -0.09
N PRO A 52 -16.97 -10.92 -0.63
CA PRO A 52 -15.57 -11.20 -0.96
C PRO A 52 -15.11 -10.31 -2.12
N ILE A 53 -13.93 -9.71 -1.97
CA ILE A 53 -13.35 -8.82 -2.97
C ILE A 53 -12.45 -9.59 -3.94
N ASN A 54 -11.55 -10.44 -3.42
CA ASN A 54 -10.65 -11.25 -4.24
C ASN A 54 -11.16 -12.69 -4.40
N PRO A 55 -10.74 -13.44 -5.43
CA PRO A 55 -11.11 -14.84 -5.60
C PRO A 55 -10.46 -15.74 -4.54
N PRO A 56 -11.10 -16.89 -4.19
CA PRO A 56 -10.66 -17.75 -3.09
C PRO A 56 -9.36 -18.54 -3.33
N ASN A 57 -8.79 -18.47 -4.49
CA ASN A 57 -7.53 -19.14 -4.85
C ASN A 57 -6.34 -18.15 -4.93
N MET A 58 -6.49 -16.96 -4.39
CA MET A 58 -5.49 -15.90 -4.46
C MET A 58 -5.38 -15.19 -3.13
N SER A 59 -4.21 -15.26 -2.50
CA SER A 59 -3.93 -14.46 -1.32
C SER A 59 -3.76 -13.00 -1.67
N THR A 60 -4.50 -12.15 -0.98
CA THR A 60 -4.47 -10.71 -1.18
C THR A 60 -4.52 -10.00 0.17
N TRP A 61 -3.72 -8.96 0.32
CA TRP A 61 -3.67 -8.15 1.53
C TRP A 61 -4.03 -6.70 1.25
N VAL A 62 -4.78 -6.11 2.14
CA VAL A 62 -5.00 -4.68 2.21
C VAL A 62 -4.20 -4.11 3.38
N SER A 63 -3.58 -2.96 3.20
CA SER A 63 -2.98 -2.22 4.31
C SER A 63 -4.04 -1.40 5.05
N GLY A 64 -3.81 -1.08 6.33
CA GLY A 64 -4.76 -0.29 7.12
C GLY A 64 -4.83 1.16 6.62
N ASP A 65 -6.03 1.75 6.65
CA ASP A 65 -6.34 3.15 6.29
C ASP A 65 -5.93 3.55 4.85
N LYS A 66 -6.14 2.64 3.90
CA LYS A 66 -5.77 2.84 2.48
C LYS A 66 -6.97 2.89 1.54
N CYS A 67 -8.11 2.31 1.95
CA CYS A 67 -9.32 2.29 1.12
C CYS A 67 -10.09 3.60 1.24
N PHE A 68 -10.59 4.11 0.13
CA PHE A 68 -11.33 5.38 0.10
C PHE A 68 -12.31 5.44 -1.06
N VAL A 69 -13.07 6.52 -1.14
CA VAL A 69 -14.05 6.76 -2.20
C VAL A 69 -13.58 7.94 -3.05
N LEU A 70 -13.55 7.75 -4.37
CA LEU A 70 -13.23 8.80 -5.33
C LEU A 70 -14.36 9.85 -5.38
N SER A 71 -14.05 11.01 -5.93
CA SER A 71 -14.97 12.14 -6.08
C SER A 71 -16.26 11.79 -6.81
N ASP A 72 -16.24 10.78 -7.69
CA ASP A 72 -17.40 10.28 -8.44
C ASP A 72 -18.13 9.10 -7.78
N GLY A 73 -17.71 8.66 -6.61
CA GLY A 73 -18.34 7.61 -5.82
C GLY A 73 -17.77 6.21 -6.01
N ARG A 74 -16.77 6.00 -6.90
CA ARG A 74 -16.05 4.72 -7.00
C ARG A 74 -15.30 4.45 -5.71
N ILE A 75 -15.39 3.24 -5.19
CA ILE A 75 -14.57 2.78 -4.06
C ILE A 75 -13.28 2.20 -4.59
N ILE A 76 -12.14 2.59 -4.02
CA ILE A 76 -10.80 2.05 -4.35
C ILE A 76 -10.25 1.32 -3.12
N ALA A 77 -9.77 0.11 -3.35
CA ALA A 77 -9.04 -0.71 -2.39
C ALA A 77 -7.66 -1.05 -2.94
N PRO A 78 -6.61 -0.27 -2.61
CA PRO A 78 -5.24 -0.61 -2.97
C PRO A 78 -4.80 -1.85 -2.19
N VAL A 79 -4.25 -2.82 -2.88
CA VAL A 79 -3.87 -4.11 -2.32
C VAL A 79 -2.53 -4.57 -2.86
N TYR A 80 -1.99 -5.59 -2.24
CA TYR A 80 -0.81 -6.28 -2.72
C TYR A 80 -0.95 -7.80 -2.55
N ALA A 81 -0.19 -8.52 -3.35
CA ALA A 81 -0.06 -9.96 -3.28
C ALA A 81 1.39 -10.38 -3.51
N PHE A 82 1.70 -11.63 -3.28
CA PHE A 82 3.01 -12.19 -3.56
C PHE A 82 2.91 -13.17 -4.74
N MET A 83 3.83 -13.04 -5.68
CA MET A 83 4.04 -14.02 -6.74
C MET A 83 4.96 -15.11 -6.20
N GLY A 84 4.50 -16.35 -6.26
CA GLY A 84 5.23 -17.51 -5.74
C GLY A 84 4.49 -18.19 -4.60
N PRO A 85 5.05 -19.28 -4.06
CA PRO A 85 4.47 -19.93 -2.91
C PRO A 85 4.42 -18.94 -1.73
N GLU A 86 3.32 -18.96 -1.00
CA GLU A 86 3.25 -18.24 0.27
C GLU A 86 4.51 -18.53 1.08
N PRO A 87 5.18 -17.51 1.63
CA PRO A 87 6.33 -17.77 2.47
C PRO A 87 5.88 -18.63 3.64
N ALA A 88 6.19 -19.92 3.56
CA ALA A 88 5.96 -20.82 4.66
C ALA A 88 6.58 -20.19 5.90
N THR A 89 5.82 -20.10 6.97
CA THR A 89 6.23 -19.54 8.26
C THR A 89 7.49 -20.20 8.85
N ALA A 90 7.99 -21.26 8.23
CA ALA A 90 9.13 -22.07 8.66
C ALA A 90 10.49 -21.43 8.42
N ASP A 91 10.68 -20.62 7.39
CA ASP A 91 12.02 -20.15 7.01
C ASP A 91 12.44 -18.81 7.62
N PHE A 92 11.56 -18.11 8.31
CA PHE A 92 11.91 -16.90 9.05
C PHE A 92 13.04 -17.13 10.09
N LYS A 93 13.13 -18.36 10.63
CA LYS A 93 14.19 -18.75 11.59
C LYS A 93 15.52 -19.11 10.91
N ALA A 94 15.51 -19.53 9.65
CA ALA A 94 16.74 -19.89 8.95
C ALA A 94 17.53 -18.65 8.54
N VAL A 95 16.85 -17.60 8.10
CA VAL A 95 17.47 -16.32 7.72
C VAL A 95 18.07 -15.59 8.94
N GLN A 96 17.43 -15.66 10.10
CA GLN A 96 17.99 -15.13 11.35
C GLN A 96 19.30 -15.83 11.78
N ARG A 97 19.54 -17.08 11.38
CA ARG A 97 20.76 -17.83 11.71
C ARG A 97 22.00 -17.35 10.97
N LEU A 98 21.85 -16.68 9.84
CA LEU A 98 22.96 -16.16 9.05
C LEU A 98 23.44 -14.76 9.49
N GLY A 99 22.88 -14.21 10.56
CA GLY A 99 23.27 -12.90 11.08
C GLY A 99 22.90 -11.71 10.18
N GLN A 100 22.22 -11.96 9.07
CA GLN A 100 21.78 -10.93 8.16
C GLN A 100 20.39 -10.46 8.57
N ARG A 101 20.31 -9.21 9.02
CA ARG A 101 19.06 -8.60 9.49
C ARG A 101 18.18 -8.03 8.38
N PHE A 102 18.28 -8.53 7.15
CA PHE A 102 17.46 -8.13 6.01
C PHE A 102 16.15 -8.90 5.99
N THR A 103 15.19 -8.49 6.79
CA THR A 103 13.98 -9.25 7.08
C THR A 103 12.97 -9.30 5.94
N TYR A 104 13.09 -8.49 4.88
CA TYR A 104 12.12 -8.46 3.78
C TYR A 104 12.71 -8.65 2.38
N SER A 105 13.99 -8.37 2.17
CA SER A 105 14.65 -8.48 0.86
C SER A 105 14.94 -9.92 0.42
N GLU A 106 14.91 -10.86 1.35
CA GLU A 106 15.32 -12.26 1.11
C GLU A 106 14.15 -13.22 0.93
N ARG A 107 12.92 -12.73 0.94
CA ARG A 107 11.78 -13.55 0.55
C ARG A 107 11.91 -13.82 -0.95
N CYS A 108 11.97 -15.09 -1.32
CA CYS A 108 12.00 -15.56 -2.71
C CYS A 108 10.67 -15.32 -3.47
N CYS A 109 9.90 -14.35 -3.08
CA CYS A 109 8.65 -13.96 -3.71
C CYS A 109 8.67 -12.47 -4.03
N LEU A 110 8.25 -12.13 -5.25
CA LEU A 110 8.02 -10.77 -5.69
C LEU A 110 6.67 -10.30 -5.17
N ALA A 111 6.63 -9.23 -4.38
CA ALA A 111 5.38 -8.57 -4.06
C ALA A 111 5.00 -7.61 -5.20
N HIS A 112 3.75 -7.65 -5.59
CA HIS A 112 3.18 -6.75 -6.59
C HIS A 112 1.93 -6.08 -6.04
N SER A 113 1.70 -4.84 -6.44
CA SER A 113 0.54 -4.06 -6.05
C SER A 113 -0.47 -3.96 -7.17
N TYR A 114 -1.72 -3.73 -6.83
CA TYR A 114 -2.82 -3.46 -7.75
C TYR A 114 -3.99 -2.86 -6.95
N ALA A 115 -5.11 -2.63 -7.58
CA ALA A 115 -6.31 -2.19 -6.89
C ALA A 115 -7.50 -3.09 -7.22
N TYR A 116 -8.42 -3.21 -6.27
CA TYR A 116 -9.81 -3.52 -6.55
C TYR A 116 -10.62 -2.23 -6.51
N TYR A 117 -11.65 -2.17 -7.34
CA TYR A 117 -12.59 -1.05 -7.33
C TYR A 117 -14.02 -1.52 -7.47
N SER A 118 -14.95 -0.71 -6.94
CA SER A 118 -16.39 -0.94 -7.02
C SER A 118 -17.09 0.32 -7.47
N ASP A 119 -17.98 0.20 -8.47
CA ASP A 119 -18.82 1.27 -9.00
C ASP A 119 -20.28 1.18 -8.51
N ASP A 120 -20.61 0.15 -7.70
CA ASP A 120 -21.96 -0.19 -7.27
C ASP A 120 -22.12 -0.26 -5.74
N GLN A 121 -21.40 0.62 -5.03
CA GLN A 121 -21.46 0.71 -3.57
C GLN A 121 -21.00 -0.57 -2.86
N GLY A 122 -20.01 -1.28 -3.42
CA GLY A 122 -19.39 -2.46 -2.83
C GLY A 122 -20.10 -3.78 -3.10
N GLN A 123 -21.12 -3.80 -3.98
CA GLN A 123 -21.83 -5.04 -4.31
C GLN A 123 -20.99 -5.96 -5.18
N THR A 124 -20.25 -5.38 -6.16
CA THR A 124 -19.30 -6.11 -7.01
C THR A 124 -17.96 -5.41 -7.04
N TRP A 125 -16.89 -6.20 -7.28
CA TRP A 125 -15.53 -5.70 -7.27
C TRP A 125 -14.80 -6.14 -8.53
N THR A 126 -14.08 -5.21 -9.13
CA THR A 126 -13.26 -5.44 -10.32
C THR A 126 -11.80 -5.20 -9.97
N ARG A 127 -10.93 -6.12 -10.38
CA ARG A 127 -9.47 -5.98 -10.23
C ARG A 127 -8.91 -5.10 -11.34
N SER A 128 -7.90 -4.27 -11.05
CA SER A 128 -7.12 -3.60 -12.10
C SER A 128 -6.48 -4.61 -13.03
N ARG A 129 -6.32 -4.22 -14.30
CA ARG A 129 -5.94 -5.11 -15.40
C ARG A 129 -4.47 -5.52 -15.38
N ASN A 130 -3.62 -4.77 -14.69
CA ASN A 130 -2.20 -5.05 -14.58
C ASN A 130 -1.71 -4.98 -13.13
N ASP A 131 -0.55 -5.55 -12.93
CA ASP A 131 0.21 -5.54 -11.68
C ASP A 131 1.27 -4.45 -11.71
N VAL A 132 1.56 -3.89 -10.54
CA VAL A 132 2.53 -2.81 -10.32
C VAL A 132 3.70 -3.37 -9.52
N PHE A 133 4.87 -3.43 -10.12
CA PHE A 133 6.16 -3.78 -9.52
C PHE A 133 7.27 -3.07 -10.30
N VAL A 134 8.43 -2.91 -9.68
CA VAL A 134 9.52 -2.12 -10.29
C VAL A 134 10.35 -2.99 -11.23
N LEU A 135 10.58 -2.48 -12.43
CA LEU A 135 11.49 -3.05 -13.43
C LEU A 135 12.63 -2.05 -13.67
N LEU A 136 13.80 -2.28 -13.09
CA LEU A 136 14.94 -1.42 -13.35
C LEU A 136 15.47 -1.65 -14.78
N GLU A 137 15.63 -0.55 -15.53
CA GLU A 137 16.01 -0.56 -16.94
C GLU A 137 15.19 -1.57 -17.78
N GLY A 138 13.84 -1.53 -17.60
CA GLY A 138 12.94 -2.44 -18.31
C GLY A 138 13.11 -3.92 -17.92
N GLY A 139 13.71 -4.19 -16.77
CA GLY A 139 14.00 -5.53 -16.24
C GLY A 139 15.44 -6.00 -16.46
N ALA A 140 16.26 -5.27 -17.22
CA ALA A 140 17.67 -5.65 -17.44
C ALA A 140 18.48 -5.68 -16.15
N LYS A 141 18.17 -4.83 -15.19
CA LYS A 141 18.77 -4.78 -13.85
C LYS A 141 17.89 -5.42 -12.76
N GLY A 142 16.86 -6.15 -13.13
CA GLY A 142 16.03 -6.95 -12.23
C GLY A 142 14.62 -6.39 -12.00
N SER A 143 13.85 -7.21 -11.28
CA SER A 143 12.47 -6.93 -10.88
C SER A 143 12.40 -6.82 -9.37
N TYR A 144 11.72 -5.80 -8.87
CA TYR A 144 11.65 -5.52 -7.44
C TYR A 144 10.20 -5.33 -6.99
N SER A 145 9.94 -5.71 -5.75
CA SER A 145 8.62 -5.56 -5.15
C SER A 145 8.21 -4.10 -5.04
N LEU A 146 6.95 -3.81 -5.39
CA LEU A 146 6.21 -2.67 -4.90
C LEU A 146 5.11 -3.20 -3.99
N ASN A 147 5.10 -2.77 -2.73
CA ASN A 147 4.35 -3.41 -1.68
C ASN A 147 3.63 -2.38 -0.79
N GLU A 148 2.55 -2.82 -0.13
CA GLU A 148 1.76 -2.00 0.80
C GLU A 148 1.40 -0.62 0.21
N PRO A 149 0.78 -0.57 -0.98
CA PRO A 149 0.51 0.68 -1.68
C PRO A 149 -0.47 1.56 -0.90
N ASP A 150 -0.31 2.87 -1.02
CA ASP A 150 -1.36 3.85 -0.71
C ASP A 150 -1.69 4.64 -1.96
N VAL A 151 -2.94 5.10 -2.07
CA VAL A 151 -3.44 5.78 -3.26
C VAL A 151 -4.19 7.05 -2.85
N VAL A 152 -4.02 8.10 -3.65
CA VAL A 152 -4.78 9.35 -3.52
C VAL A 152 -5.30 9.80 -4.88
N GLU A 153 -6.50 10.38 -4.90
CA GLU A 153 -7.05 11.05 -6.10
C GLU A 153 -6.40 12.43 -6.25
N LEU A 154 -5.89 12.71 -7.44
CA LEU A 154 -5.29 13.99 -7.82
C LEU A 154 -6.38 14.97 -8.28
N THR A 155 -6.06 16.26 -8.34
CA THR A 155 -7.01 17.30 -8.72
C THR A 155 -7.45 17.22 -10.18
N ASP A 156 -6.65 16.59 -11.04
CA ASP A 156 -6.95 16.32 -12.44
C ASP A 156 -7.73 15.00 -12.67
N GLY A 157 -8.07 14.28 -11.61
CA GLY A 157 -8.81 13.02 -11.64
C GLY A 157 -7.95 11.77 -11.86
N ARG A 158 -6.64 11.90 -12.08
CA ARG A 158 -5.71 10.77 -12.03
C ARG A 158 -5.60 10.24 -10.60
N LEU A 159 -5.11 9.01 -10.47
CA LEU A 159 -4.74 8.46 -9.17
C LEU A 159 -3.22 8.36 -9.07
N LEU A 160 -2.67 8.74 -7.91
CA LEU A 160 -1.28 8.53 -7.53
C LEU A 160 -1.21 7.37 -6.54
N MET A 161 -0.44 6.33 -6.88
CA MET A 161 -0.08 5.24 -6.01
C MET A 161 1.35 5.45 -5.50
N MET A 162 1.54 5.39 -4.18
CA MET A 162 2.86 5.36 -3.54
C MET A 162 3.06 3.98 -2.91
N GLY A 163 4.19 3.35 -3.17
CA GLY A 163 4.48 2.03 -2.64
C GLY A 163 5.91 1.88 -2.13
N ARG A 164 6.09 1.01 -1.14
CA ARG A 164 7.41 0.71 -0.63
C ARG A 164 8.14 -0.28 -1.54
N THR A 165 9.46 -0.10 -1.59
CA THR A 165 10.38 -1.01 -2.26
C THR A 165 11.51 -1.42 -1.33
N ASN A 166 12.39 -2.29 -1.81
CA ASN A 166 13.67 -2.60 -1.17
C ASN A 166 14.84 -1.82 -1.83
N LEU A 167 14.54 -0.81 -2.64
CA LEU A 167 15.50 -0.01 -3.39
C LEU A 167 15.92 1.28 -2.65
N GLY A 168 15.65 1.37 -1.35
CA GLY A 168 16.07 2.52 -0.53
C GLY A 168 15.23 3.78 -0.71
N ARG A 169 14.16 3.74 -1.52
CA ARG A 169 13.23 4.86 -1.76
C ARG A 169 11.81 4.40 -2.03
N LEU A 170 10.86 5.31 -1.87
CA LEU A 170 9.50 5.12 -2.35
C LEU A 170 9.47 5.19 -3.88
N TYR A 171 8.57 4.41 -4.48
CA TYR A 171 8.22 4.48 -5.89
C TYR A 171 6.78 4.92 -6.04
N ARG A 172 6.49 5.64 -7.12
CA ARG A 172 5.16 6.11 -7.48
C ARG A 172 4.70 5.54 -8.82
N SER A 173 3.41 5.36 -8.96
CA SER A 173 2.75 4.97 -10.21
C SER A 173 1.46 5.77 -10.37
N TYR A 174 1.03 6.01 -11.59
CA TYR A 174 -0.20 6.74 -11.89
C TYR A 174 -1.23 5.85 -12.58
N SER A 175 -2.50 6.17 -12.35
CA SER A 175 -3.61 5.64 -13.14
C SER A 175 -4.38 6.80 -13.75
N GLU A 176 -4.59 6.74 -15.06
CA GLU A 176 -5.34 7.73 -15.84
C GLU A 176 -6.81 7.30 -16.07
N ASP A 177 -7.15 6.07 -15.66
CA ASP A 177 -8.45 5.44 -15.86
C ASP A 177 -9.10 5.01 -14.55
N ARG A 178 -8.85 5.80 -13.47
CA ARG A 178 -9.48 5.65 -12.15
C ARG A 178 -9.22 4.29 -11.51
N GLY A 179 -7.99 3.79 -11.63
CA GLY A 179 -7.52 2.56 -11.00
C GLY A 179 -7.74 1.29 -11.82
N ALA A 180 -8.25 1.39 -13.06
CA ALA A 180 -8.42 0.24 -13.92
C ALA A 180 -7.09 -0.26 -14.50
N THR A 181 -6.14 0.65 -14.79
CA THR A 181 -4.75 0.34 -15.14
C THR A 181 -3.78 1.29 -14.43
N TRP A 182 -2.53 0.87 -14.30
CA TRP A 182 -1.46 1.61 -13.65
C TRP A 182 -0.24 1.70 -14.56
N LEU A 183 0.40 2.86 -14.59
CA LEU A 183 1.64 3.07 -15.35
C LEU A 183 2.81 2.36 -14.67
N GLN A 184 3.91 2.23 -15.39
CA GLN A 184 5.17 1.69 -14.83
C GLN A 184 5.62 2.56 -13.66
N PRO A 185 6.00 1.98 -12.51
CA PRO A 185 6.49 2.75 -11.39
C PRO A 185 7.79 3.48 -11.67
N GLU A 186 7.92 4.67 -11.12
CA GLU A 186 9.12 5.50 -11.17
C GLU A 186 9.62 5.87 -9.78
N PRO A 187 10.94 6.08 -9.59
CA PRO A 187 11.52 6.43 -8.30
C PRO A 187 11.12 7.84 -7.86
N THR A 188 11.03 8.04 -6.54
CA THR A 188 10.87 9.37 -5.93
C THR A 188 12.15 9.80 -5.22
N GLU A 189 12.23 11.07 -4.80
CA GLU A 189 13.29 11.59 -3.95
C GLU A 189 13.16 11.19 -2.47
N LEU A 190 12.13 10.44 -2.09
CA LEU A 190 11.86 10.07 -0.70
C LEU A 190 12.63 8.80 -0.31
N ALA A 191 13.71 8.97 0.45
CA ALA A 191 14.47 7.86 1.02
C ALA A 191 13.59 7.02 1.94
N LEU A 192 13.71 5.71 1.85
CA LEU A 192 12.82 4.78 2.54
C LEU A 192 13.59 3.61 3.16
N ILE A 193 13.29 3.30 4.41
CA ILE A 193 13.45 1.94 4.93
C ILE A 193 12.22 1.11 4.54
N PRO A 194 12.33 -0.21 4.25
CA PRO A 194 11.18 -1.03 3.90
C PRO A 194 10.04 -0.96 4.95
N SER A 195 9.17 0.01 4.79
CA SER A 195 7.99 0.30 5.62
C SER A 195 6.89 0.93 4.75
N PRO A 196 5.60 0.75 5.09
CA PRO A 196 4.54 1.44 4.37
C PRO A 196 4.61 2.95 4.57
N CYS A 197 4.14 3.70 3.59
CA CYS A 197 3.82 5.12 3.72
C CYS A 197 2.32 5.33 3.89
N ASN A 198 1.94 6.54 4.25
CA ASN A 198 0.57 7.04 4.24
C ASN A 198 0.53 8.36 3.49
N ILE A 199 -0.35 8.47 2.47
CA ILE A 199 -0.54 9.69 1.70
C ILE A 199 -2.01 10.14 1.78
N LYS A 200 -2.23 11.40 2.11
CA LYS A 200 -3.58 11.98 2.22
C LYS A 200 -3.60 13.42 1.71
N ARG A 201 -4.71 13.82 1.14
CA ARG A 201 -4.95 15.23 0.83
C ARG A 201 -5.35 15.99 2.09
N ILE A 202 -4.71 17.13 2.33
CA ILE A 202 -5.04 18.05 3.43
C ILE A 202 -6.30 18.83 3.03
N PRO A 203 -7.45 18.65 3.72
CA PRO A 203 -8.70 19.26 3.27
C PRO A 203 -8.67 20.79 3.22
N LYS A 204 -7.86 21.42 4.09
CA LYS A 204 -7.80 22.89 4.23
C LYS A 204 -7.00 23.56 3.11
N THR A 205 -5.92 22.95 2.65
CA THR A 205 -4.98 23.58 1.68
C THR A 205 -5.06 22.95 0.31
N GLY A 206 -5.55 21.71 0.21
CA GLY A 206 -5.51 20.92 -1.01
C GLY A 206 -4.17 20.23 -1.28
N ASP A 207 -3.13 20.53 -0.50
CA ASP A 207 -1.81 19.91 -0.63
C ASP A 207 -1.85 18.42 -0.27
N LEU A 208 -0.88 17.64 -0.72
CA LEU A 208 -0.71 16.26 -0.27
C LEU A 208 0.24 16.22 0.93
N LEU A 209 -0.12 15.42 1.93
CA LEU A 209 0.75 15.06 3.06
C LEU A 209 1.15 13.61 2.91
N ILE A 210 2.46 13.32 2.99
CA ILE A 210 2.97 11.97 3.13
C ILE A 210 3.59 11.77 4.51
N ILE A 211 3.39 10.59 5.10
CA ILE A 211 4.03 10.13 6.34
C ILE A 211 4.69 8.78 6.05
N TRP A 212 5.98 8.66 6.38
CA TRP A 212 6.75 7.43 6.15
C TRP A 212 7.93 7.31 7.10
N ASN A 213 8.59 6.16 7.09
CA ASN A 213 9.88 6.02 7.77
C ASN A 213 11.01 6.17 6.75
N GLN A 214 11.90 7.12 6.98
CA GLN A 214 13.12 7.27 6.19
C GLN A 214 14.35 6.78 6.95
N ALA A 215 15.31 6.24 6.22
CA ALA A 215 16.64 5.92 6.73
C ALA A 215 17.65 5.90 5.58
N SER A 216 18.89 6.25 5.89
CA SER A 216 20.02 6.03 5.01
C SER A 216 20.39 4.54 4.96
N ARG A 217 21.10 4.14 3.93
CA ARG A 217 21.65 2.78 3.84
C ARG A 217 22.56 2.44 5.02
N TRP A 218 23.36 3.40 5.48
CA TRP A 218 24.21 3.19 6.64
C TRP A 218 23.40 2.89 7.91
N GLU A 219 22.36 3.66 8.17
CA GLU A 219 21.46 3.41 9.31
C GLU A 219 20.81 2.03 9.23
N MET A 220 20.40 1.61 8.03
CA MET A 220 19.88 0.25 7.80
C MET A 220 20.94 -0.82 8.09
N MET A 221 22.18 -0.61 7.65
CA MET A 221 23.29 -1.57 7.87
C MET A 221 23.60 -1.76 9.35
N ILE A 222 23.54 -0.71 10.16
CA ILE A 222 23.78 -0.80 11.62
C ILE A 222 22.53 -1.21 12.43
N GLY A 223 21.42 -1.49 11.75
CA GLY A 223 20.20 -2.02 12.36
C GLY A 223 19.27 -0.98 12.96
N LEU A 224 19.39 0.28 12.58
CA LEU A 224 18.43 1.34 12.92
C LEU A 224 17.24 1.25 11.97
N TYR A 225 16.22 0.47 12.36
CA TYR A 225 15.01 0.29 11.60
C TYR A 225 13.87 1.14 12.16
N ARG A 226 13.21 1.92 11.27
CA ARG A 226 11.99 2.67 11.58
C ARG A 226 12.10 3.59 12.81
N HIS A 227 13.31 4.07 13.09
CA HIS A 227 13.58 4.99 14.19
C HIS A 227 13.22 6.44 13.85
N ARG A 228 12.99 6.74 12.57
CA ARG A 228 12.62 8.07 12.09
C ARG A 228 11.29 8.00 11.34
N LEU A 229 10.24 8.50 11.98
CA LEU A 229 8.94 8.74 11.37
C LEU A 229 8.90 10.18 10.89
N SER A 230 8.77 10.38 9.59
CA SER A 230 8.84 11.69 8.96
C SER A 230 7.58 12.03 8.19
N CYS A 231 7.39 13.30 7.91
CA CYS A 231 6.36 13.79 7.01
C CYS A 231 6.92 14.85 6.06
N ALA A 232 6.26 15.01 4.92
CA ALA A 232 6.51 16.05 3.94
C ALA A 232 5.22 16.46 3.25
N ILE A 233 5.23 17.63 2.61
CA ILE A 233 4.08 18.20 1.89
C ILE A 233 4.45 18.35 0.42
N SER A 234 3.54 17.94 -0.46
CA SER A 234 3.60 18.25 -1.87
C SER A 234 2.50 19.27 -2.22
N LYS A 235 2.88 20.29 -2.99
CA LYS A 235 1.99 21.32 -3.53
C LYS A 235 1.72 21.17 -5.04
N ASP A 236 2.33 20.18 -5.63
CA ASP A 236 2.34 19.89 -7.07
C ASP A 236 1.89 18.47 -7.38
N GLU A 237 0.90 17.97 -6.59
CA GLU A 237 0.25 16.69 -6.83
C GLU A 237 1.20 15.47 -6.74
N GLY A 238 2.23 15.56 -5.87
CA GLY A 238 3.16 14.48 -5.59
C GLY A 238 4.40 14.46 -6.49
N GLU A 239 4.61 15.51 -7.30
CA GLU A 239 5.81 15.62 -8.14
C GLU A 239 7.05 15.91 -7.30
N THR A 240 6.96 16.88 -6.39
CA THR A 240 8.04 17.21 -5.43
C THR A 240 7.53 17.28 -4.00
N TRP A 241 8.45 17.08 -3.05
CA TRP A 241 8.14 17.08 -1.63
C TRP A 241 8.98 18.12 -0.87
N GLN A 242 8.34 18.88 0.00
CA GLN A 242 8.94 19.98 0.77
C GLN A 242 8.46 19.97 2.22
N ASN A 243 9.04 20.84 3.05
CA ASN A 243 8.70 20.94 4.47
C ASN A 243 8.89 19.61 5.22
N HIS A 244 9.99 18.92 4.94
CA HIS A 244 10.37 17.70 5.63
C HIS A 244 10.47 17.94 7.13
N LYS A 245 9.83 17.10 7.93
CA LYS A 245 9.86 17.13 9.39
C LYS A 245 9.86 15.72 9.96
N ASN A 246 10.56 15.56 11.06
CA ASN A 246 10.41 14.38 11.91
C ASN A 246 9.20 14.56 12.83
N LEU A 247 8.36 13.54 12.87
CA LEU A 247 7.29 13.39 13.85
C LEU A 247 7.82 12.64 15.08
N GLU A 248 8.72 11.67 14.86
CA GLU A 248 9.43 10.91 15.86
C GLU A 248 10.80 10.53 15.30
N SER A 249 11.90 10.79 16.05
CA SER A 249 13.26 10.48 15.63
C SER A 249 14.20 10.43 16.81
N LEU A 250 15.34 9.74 16.65
CA LEU A 250 16.47 9.76 17.57
C LEU A 250 17.43 10.93 17.33
N ASP A 251 17.28 11.65 16.23
CA ASP A 251 18.12 12.78 15.82
C ASP A 251 17.28 13.87 15.12
N ASP A 252 17.92 14.99 14.77
CA ASP A 252 17.29 16.15 14.15
C ASP A 252 17.37 16.15 12.61
N VAL A 253 17.85 15.08 11.98
CA VAL A 253 17.93 14.98 10.52
C VAL A 253 16.54 14.86 9.93
N ALA A 254 16.05 15.95 9.35
CA ALA A 254 14.68 16.02 8.83
C ALA A 254 14.53 15.35 7.44
N GLN A 255 15.60 15.28 6.65
CA GLN A 255 15.58 14.72 5.31
C GLN A 255 16.82 13.85 5.07
N ILE A 256 16.60 12.68 4.53
CA ILE A 256 17.63 11.76 4.02
C ILE A 256 17.50 11.74 2.50
N GLU A 257 18.61 11.98 1.82
CA GLU A 257 18.68 11.79 0.37
C GLU A 257 18.79 10.30 0.05
N PRO A 258 17.96 9.76 -0.86
CA PRO A 258 18.10 8.38 -1.30
C PRO A 258 19.39 8.23 -2.13
N GLU A 259 20.03 7.08 -1.98
CA GLU A 259 21.19 6.75 -2.83
C GLU A 259 20.79 6.66 -4.31
N SER A 260 21.73 6.97 -5.21
CA SER A 260 21.56 6.70 -6.64
C SER A 260 21.49 5.19 -6.89
N GLU A 261 20.58 4.77 -7.77
CA GLU A 261 20.43 3.38 -8.23
C GLU A 261 21.58 2.92 -9.11
#